data_dac6fa8c8affbe0ff27c90f2e179d9b7
#
_entry.id   dac6fa8c8affbe0ff27c90f2e179d9b7
#
_cell.length_a   1.000
_cell.length_b   1.000
_cell.length_c   1.000
_cell.angle_alpha   90.00
_cell.angle_beta   90.00
_cell.angle_gamma   90.00
#
_symmetry.space_group_name_H-M   'P 1'
#
loop_
_entity.id
_entity.type
_entity.pdbx_description
1 polymer ?
#
loop_
_entity_poly.entity_id
_entity_poly.type
_entity_poly.pdbx_seq_one_letter_code
_entity_poly.pdbx_strand_id
1 'polypeptide(L)'
;MGISARERPGMSVSGQRELKDFSACSACSAFKRRIFSRAVKACATAGALSAVLLCGLARPVAAQETHVLVVTGVAGDDEHAERFHKWASTIVDAAKKRGGVPEANVTYLAEKPDQDPTRIRGRSTKESVEKAFADIAARARPNDEVFVLLIGHGSFDGRVSAFNLPGPDLTATDYAALLAKLQTQRVAFVNTASASGGFLAALTGPGRTIVTATKTGGERNETRFPSYFVEAFEDNAADSDRNGRVSVFEAFEYARTKVAKSYEQQGLILTEHAALDDGNQGKLAATLFLESDRSRAAAAATIADPALRALIEQQRALEDQIGQLKLRQTGMDATQYEQQMEKLLVDLAVKTRAIRELEGKK
;
A
#
# COMPACT_ATOMS: atom_id res chain seq x y z
N MET A 1 15.48 -23.00 58.23
CA MET A 1 15.25 -21.80 59.09
C MET A 1 14.52 -20.85 58.14
N GLY A 2 13.28 -20.60 58.23
CA GLY A 2 12.22 -20.37 59.18
C GLY A 2 11.28 -19.41 58.49
N ILE A 3 10.13 -19.84 58.03
CA ILE A 3 8.76 -19.62 58.48
C ILE A 3 8.44 -18.16 58.80
N SER A 4 7.47 -17.54 58.12
CA SER A 4 6.28 -17.02 58.72
C SER A 4 5.24 -16.56 57.70
N ALA A 5 4.09 -17.18 57.79
CA ALA A 5 2.81 -16.75 57.23
C ALA A 5 2.10 -15.75 58.15
N ARG A 6 1.22 -14.87 57.63
CA ARG A 6 0.08 -14.25 58.35
C ARG A 6 -0.98 -13.88 57.31
N GLU A 7 -1.95 -14.56 57.29
CA GLU A 7 -3.39 -14.55 57.70
C GLU A 7 -4.17 -13.24 57.48
N ARG A 8 -5.37 -13.49 56.93
CA ARG A 8 -6.51 -12.57 56.68
C ARG A 8 -7.18 -12.13 58.00
N PRO A 9 -8.09 -11.14 57.97
CA PRO A 9 -9.51 -11.44 57.96
C PRO A 9 -10.29 -10.50 56.98
N GLY A 10 -11.26 -10.90 56.48
CA GLY A 10 -12.63 -11.14 56.27
C GLY A 10 -13.63 -10.26 57.04
N MET A 11 -14.55 -9.62 56.28
CA MET A 11 -15.83 -9.21 56.83
C MET A 11 -16.89 -9.14 55.76
N SER A 12 -17.91 -9.95 55.92
CA SER A 12 -19.21 -9.96 55.25
C SER A 12 -20.13 -8.96 55.94
N VAL A 13 -21.00 -8.27 55.15
CA VAL A 13 -22.36 -7.88 55.62
C VAL A 13 -23.30 -7.83 54.43
N SER A 14 -24.33 -8.59 54.58
CA SER A 14 -25.58 -8.69 53.84
C SER A 14 -26.47 -7.43 53.92
N GLY A 15 -27.29 -7.19 52.90
CA GLY A 15 -28.35 -6.21 52.97
C GLY A 15 -29.37 -6.38 51.84
N GLN A 16 -30.32 -7.33 52.04
CA GLN A 16 -31.59 -7.37 51.29
C GLN A 16 -32.52 -6.26 51.77
N ARG A 17 -33.21 -5.59 50.81
CA ARG A 17 -34.54 -4.97 51.02
C ARG A 17 -35.17 -4.81 49.65
N GLU A 18 -36.11 -5.64 49.40
CA GLU A 18 -37.61 -5.46 49.43
C GLU A 18 -38.22 -4.73 48.25
N LEU A 19 -38.99 -5.54 47.51
CA LEU A 19 -40.04 -5.17 46.57
C LEU A 19 -41.13 -4.30 47.22
N LYS A 20 -41.63 -3.30 46.50
CA LYS A 20 -43.02 -2.81 46.70
C LYS A 20 -43.68 -2.57 45.34
N ASP A 21 -44.67 -3.43 45.10
CA ASP A 21 -45.74 -3.26 44.15
C ASP A 21 -46.52 -1.94 44.43
N PHE A 22 -46.91 -1.25 43.38
CA PHE A 22 -48.13 -0.45 43.36
C PHE A 22 -48.86 -0.63 42.03
N SER A 23 -50.02 -1.27 42.21
CA SER A 23 -51.02 -1.56 41.21
C SER A 23 -51.98 -0.37 41.06
N ALA A 24 -52.49 -0.21 39.86
CA ALA A 24 -53.78 0.33 39.46
C ALA A 24 -54.09 1.82 39.67
N CYS A 25 -54.37 2.49 38.57
CA CYS A 25 -55.61 3.22 38.43
C CYS A 25 -56.05 3.32 36.95
N SER A 26 -57.12 2.58 36.68
CA SER A 26 -57.95 2.68 35.48
C SER A 26 -58.95 3.82 35.69
N ALA A 27 -59.05 4.75 34.79
CA ALA A 27 -60.22 5.48 34.36
C ALA A 27 -59.83 6.86 33.78
N CYS A 28 -60.01 7.02 32.50
CA CYS A 28 -60.79 8.12 31.91
C CYS A 28 -60.86 7.95 30.38
N SER A 29 -61.86 7.27 29.98
CA SER A 29 -62.39 7.27 28.60
C SER A 29 -63.10 8.56 28.29
N ALA A 30 -63.09 8.94 27.04
CA ALA A 30 -63.89 9.91 26.35
C ALA A 30 -63.65 11.41 26.66
N PHE A 31 -62.91 12.07 25.74
CA PHE A 31 -63.35 13.31 25.11
C PHE A 31 -62.46 13.75 23.94
N LYS A 32 -63.11 14.04 22.80
CA LYS A 32 -62.62 14.78 21.60
C LYS A 32 -61.98 14.00 20.46
N ARG A 33 -62.79 13.27 19.73
CA ARG A 33 -62.74 13.30 18.27
C ARG A 33 -63.26 14.68 17.79
N ARG A 34 -62.41 15.53 17.29
CA ARG A 34 -62.61 16.63 16.32
C ARG A 34 -61.52 17.68 16.50
N ILE A 35 -60.33 17.49 16.02
CA ILE A 35 -59.37 18.49 15.53
C ILE A 35 -58.14 17.67 14.96
N PHE A 36 -58.35 16.80 13.95
CA PHE A 36 -57.26 16.11 13.30
C PHE A 36 -57.49 15.97 11.79
N SER A 37 -57.88 17.07 11.14
CA SER A 37 -58.02 16.99 9.69
C SER A 37 -57.46 18.20 8.90
N ARG A 38 -56.72 19.11 9.56
CA ARG A 38 -56.07 20.22 8.83
C ARG A 38 -54.53 20.35 8.99
N ALA A 39 -53.88 19.48 9.80
CA ALA A 39 -52.43 19.54 10.01
C ALA A 39 -51.63 18.50 9.20
N VAL A 40 -52.27 17.59 8.47
CA VAL A 40 -51.57 16.51 7.73
C VAL A 40 -51.23 16.90 6.29
N LYS A 41 -51.75 18.02 5.76
CA LYS A 41 -51.40 18.45 4.38
C LYS A 41 -50.25 19.43 4.27
N ALA A 42 -49.68 19.92 5.38
CA ALA A 42 -48.55 20.86 5.35
C ALA A 42 -47.18 20.20 5.65
N CYS A 43 -47.12 18.94 6.11
CA CYS A 43 -45.86 18.24 6.36
C CYS A 43 -45.34 17.35 5.20
N ALA A 44 -46.15 17.09 4.18
CA ALA A 44 -45.75 16.22 3.07
C ALA A 44 -44.95 16.95 1.99
N THR A 45 -44.96 18.28 1.96
CA THR A 45 -44.17 19.06 0.96
C THR A 45 -42.81 19.52 1.48
N ALA A 46 -42.58 19.58 2.80
CA ALA A 46 -41.28 19.93 3.36
C ALA A 46 -40.32 18.75 3.43
N GLY A 47 -40.82 17.51 3.48
CA GLY A 47 -40.00 16.29 3.51
C GLY A 47 -39.39 15.93 2.15
N ALA A 48 -40.03 16.29 1.03
CA ALA A 48 -39.56 15.99 -0.30
C ALA A 48 -38.44 16.94 -0.80
N LEU A 49 -38.42 18.20 -0.30
CA LEU A 49 -37.32 19.13 -0.65
C LEU A 49 -36.04 18.88 0.15
N SER A 50 -36.09 18.30 1.36
CA SER A 50 -34.90 17.98 2.15
C SER A 50 -34.18 16.72 1.68
N ALA A 51 -34.87 15.76 1.03
CA ALA A 51 -34.26 14.55 0.50
C ALA A 51 -33.50 14.78 -0.81
N VAL A 52 -33.86 15.81 -1.58
CA VAL A 52 -33.17 16.15 -2.84
C VAL A 52 -31.88 16.94 -2.60
N LEU A 53 -31.73 17.63 -1.47
CA LEU A 53 -30.53 18.42 -1.15
C LEU A 53 -29.38 17.56 -0.55
N LEU A 54 -29.64 16.35 -0.05
CA LEU A 54 -28.58 15.45 0.46
C LEU A 54 -27.96 14.55 -0.62
N CYS A 55 -28.58 14.38 -1.79
CA CYS A 55 -28.01 13.62 -2.91
C CYS A 55 -27.00 14.40 -3.78
N GLY A 56 -26.82 15.70 -3.52
CA GLY A 56 -26.01 16.58 -4.37
C GLY A 56 -24.53 16.70 -4.01
N LEU A 57 -24.03 16.03 -2.96
CA LEU A 57 -22.66 16.22 -2.47
C LEU A 57 -21.81 14.92 -2.40
N ALA A 58 -22.25 13.83 -3.01
CA ALA A 58 -21.33 12.74 -3.28
C ALA A 58 -20.37 13.21 -4.38
N ARG A 59 -19.31 13.94 -4.01
CA ARG A 59 -18.17 14.14 -4.90
C ARG A 59 -17.69 12.76 -5.27
N PRO A 60 -17.56 12.42 -6.58
CA PRO A 60 -16.92 11.17 -6.94
C PRO A 60 -15.55 11.16 -6.25
N VAL A 61 -15.31 10.18 -5.38
CA VAL A 61 -13.96 9.94 -4.86
C VAL A 61 -13.13 9.70 -6.10
N ALA A 62 -12.24 10.64 -6.41
CA ALA A 62 -11.37 10.51 -7.57
C ALA A 62 -10.57 9.22 -7.37
N ALA A 63 -10.58 8.35 -8.38
CA ALA A 63 -9.84 7.10 -8.34
C ALA A 63 -8.38 7.41 -8.01
N GLN A 64 -7.79 6.62 -7.13
CA GLN A 64 -6.40 6.70 -6.70
C GLN A 64 -5.49 6.56 -7.93
N GLU A 65 -4.47 7.41 -8.00
CA GLU A 65 -3.46 7.37 -9.05
C GLU A 65 -2.11 6.93 -8.48
N THR A 66 -1.29 6.32 -9.32
CA THR A 66 0.07 5.92 -8.98
C THR A 66 1.05 6.81 -9.73
N HIS A 67 2.05 7.32 -9.02
CA HIS A 67 3.18 8.07 -9.55
C HIS A 67 4.43 7.21 -9.40
N VAL A 68 5.19 7.07 -10.47
CA VAL A 68 6.39 6.21 -10.53
C VAL A 68 7.62 7.06 -10.83
N LEU A 69 8.62 6.97 -9.96
CA LEU A 69 9.94 7.56 -10.15
C LEU A 69 10.99 6.45 -10.14
N VAL A 70 11.63 6.21 -11.26
CA VAL A 70 12.78 5.31 -11.37
C VAL A 70 14.03 6.15 -11.58
N VAL A 71 15.06 5.88 -10.79
CA VAL A 71 16.35 6.58 -10.86
C VAL A 71 17.47 5.55 -10.99
N THR A 72 18.23 5.59 -12.08
CA THR A 72 19.49 4.85 -12.17
C THR A 72 20.64 5.76 -11.80
N GLY A 73 21.52 5.27 -10.91
CA GLY A 73 22.73 5.98 -10.48
C GLY A 73 23.88 5.84 -11.47
N VAL A 74 25.07 6.30 -11.04
CA VAL A 74 26.33 6.09 -11.79
C VAL A 74 26.58 4.60 -11.90
N ALA A 75 26.85 4.13 -13.12
CA ALA A 75 27.05 2.72 -13.40
C ALA A 75 28.53 2.29 -13.19
N GLY A 76 29.47 3.16 -13.47
CA GLY A 76 30.90 2.88 -13.36
C GLY A 76 31.48 2.22 -14.61
N ASP A 77 30.75 1.36 -15.29
CA ASP A 77 31.09 0.72 -16.54
C ASP A 77 29.89 0.45 -17.44
N ASP A 78 30.13 0.00 -18.67
CA ASP A 78 29.05 -0.20 -19.65
C ASP A 78 28.16 -1.42 -19.33
N GLU A 79 28.70 -2.48 -18.70
CA GLU A 79 27.93 -3.67 -18.30
C GLU A 79 26.88 -3.30 -17.25
N HIS A 80 27.27 -2.55 -16.22
CA HIS A 80 26.33 -2.05 -15.22
C HIS A 80 25.33 -1.07 -15.85
N ALA A 81 25.78 -0.19 -16.76
CA ALA A 81 24.89 0.75 -17.44
C ALA A 81 23.77 0.02 -18.20
N GLU A 82 24.10 -1.03 -18.95
CA GLU A 82 23.13 -1.86 -19.66
C GLU A 82 22.18 -2.58 -18.71
N ARG A 83 22.70 -3.18 -17.62
CA ARG A 83 21.88 -3.88 -16.62
C ARG A 83 20.92 -2.93 -15.91
N PHE A 84 21.41 -1.76 -15.45
CA PHE A 84 20.58 -0.77 -14.76
C PHE A 84 19.48 -0.26 -15.68
N HIS A 85 19.83 0.04 -16.92
CA HIS A 85 18.85 0.47 -17.91
C HIS A 85 17.79 -0.62 -18.20
N LYS A 86 18.21 -1.88 -18.36
CA LYS A 86 17.30 -3.02 -18.56
C LYS A 86 16.31 -3.12 -17.39
N TRP A 87 16.80 -3.13 -16.15
CA TRP A 87 15.94 -3.22 -14.98
C TRP A 87 14.97 -2.04 -14.86
N ALA A 88 15.46 -0.82 -15.05
CA ALA A 88 14.63 0.37 -15.02
C ALA A 88 13.55 0.35 -16.10
N SER A 89 13.92 -0.01 -17.33
CA SER A 89 13.00 -0.12 -18.47
C SER A 89 11.91 -1.17 -18.23
N THR A 90 12.26 -2.31 -17.64
CA THR A 90 11.28 -3.35 -17.26
C THR A 90 10.23 -2.81 -16.30
N ILE A 91 10.63 -2.09 -15.25
CA ILE A 91 9.68 -1.48 -14.29
C ILE A 91 8.83 -0.40 -14.94
N VAL A 92 9.43 0.48 -15.76
CA VAL A 92 8.70 1.52 -16.50
C VAL A 92 7.65 0.89 -17.43
N ASP A 93 8.03 -0.16 -18.15
CA ASP A 93 7.14 -0.89 -19.05
C ASP A 93 6.06 -1.66 -18.27
N ALA A 94 6.38 -2.27 -17.14
CA ALA A 94 5.40 -2.91 -16.27
C ALA A 94 4.37 -1.91 -15.75
N ALA A 95 4.82 -0.77 -15.23
CA ALA A 95 3.93 0.30 -14.74
C ALA A 95 2.99 0.80 -15.84
N LYS A 96 3.51 1.06 -17.04
CA LYS A 96 2.74 1.62 -18.15
C LYS A 96 1.83 0.60 -18.85
N LYS A 97 2.38 -0.56 -19.20
CA LYS A 97 1.67 -1.54 -20.05
C LYS A 97 0.74 -2.45 -19.27
N ARG A 98 1.15 -2.88 -18.08
CA ARG A 98 0.35 -3.77 -17.21
C ARG A 98 -0.40 -3.00 -16.14
N GLY A 99 0.30 -2.12 -15.42
CA GLY A 99 -0.29 -1.30 -14.37
C GLY A 99 -1.15 -0.15 -14.90
N GLY A 100 -1.03 0.16 -16.20
CA GLY A 100 -1.79 1.24 -16.85
C GLY A 100 -1.54 2.61 -16.22
N VAL A 101 -0.37 2.79 -15.56
CA VAL A 101 0.02 4.09 -15.02
C VAL A 101 0.17 5.09 -16.17
N PRO A 102 -0.51 6.25 -16.13
CA PRO A 102 -0.41 7.25 -17.17
C PRO A 102 1.04 7.68 -17.42
N GLU A 103 1.42 7.89 -18.67
CA GLU A 103 2.75 8.35 -19.08
C GLU A 103 3.23 9.57 -18.29
N ALA A 104 2.31 10.53 -18.05
CA ALA A 104 2.61 11.74 -17.28
C ALA A 104 2.97 11.47 -15.80
N ASN A 105 2.62 10.29 -15.27
CA ASN A 105 2.89 9.90 -13.91
C ASN A 105 4.14 9.00 -13.80
N VAL A 106 4.82 8.70 -14.91
CA VAL A 106 6.04 7.90 -14.93
C VAL A 106 7.23 8.77 -15.28
N THR A 107 8.21 8.84 -14.38
CA THR A 107 9.47 9.55 -14.57
C THR A 107 10.62 8.56 -14.43
N TYR A 108 11.44 8.45 -15.45
CA TYR A 108 12.70 7.71 -15.41
C TYR A 108 13.87 8.68 -15.63
N LEU A 109 14.76 8.72 -14.66
CA LEU A 109 16.00 9.51 -14.70
C LEU A 109 17.19 8.55 -14.76
N ALA A 110 18.14 8.79 -15.66
CA ALA A 110 19.31 7.94 -15.86
C ALA A 110 20.60 8.75 -16.01
N GLU A 111 21.73 8.08 -15.80
CA GLU A 111 23.06 8.71 -15.99
C GLU A 111 23.24 9.22 -17.42
N LYS A 112 22.84 8.42 -18.43
CA LYS A 112 22.98 8.69 -19.87
C LYS A 112 21.59 8.80 -20.51
N PRO A 113 20.97 10.00 -20.58
CA PRO A 113 19.61 10.15 -21.13
C PRO A 113 19.46 9.71 -22.58
N ASP A 114 20.51 9.89 -23.37
CA ASP A 114 20.52 9.57 -24.80
C ASP A 114 20.49 8.07 -25.10
N GLN A 115 20.68 7.21 -24.08
CA GLN A 115 20.60 5.76 -24.22
C GLN A 115 19.19 5.29 -24.61
N ASP A 116 18.13 5.91 -24.08
CA ASP A 116 16.74 5.64 -24.45
C ASP A 116 15.87 6.91 -24.28
N PRO A 117 15.87 7.81 -25.26
CA PRO A 117 15.09 9.05 -25.21
C PRO A 117 13.56 8.85 -25.12
N THR A 118 13.07 7.64 -25.41
CA THR A 118 11.66 7.32 -25.34
C THR A 118 11.17 7.09 -23.93
N ARG A 119 12.05 6.56 -23.05
CA ARG A 119 11.72 6.26 -21.64
C ARG A 119 12.35 7.23 -20.67
N ILE A 120 13.59 7.66 -20.93
CA ILE A 120 14.35 8.50 -20.02
C ILE A 120 13.95 9.96 -20.19
N ARG A 121 13.57 10.59 -19.07
CA ARG A 121 13.08 12.00 -19.04
C ARG A 121 14.19 13.01 -18.73
N GLY A 122 15.35 12.56 -18.31
CA GLY A 122 16.47 13.43 -18.00
C GLY A 122 17.61 12.72 -17.28
N ARG A 123 18.68 13.46 -17.05
CA ARG A 123 19.84 12.96 -16.32
C ARG A 123 19.52 12.84 -14.83
N SER A 124 19.98 11.78 -14.18
CA SER A 124 19.75 11.47 -12.77
C SER A 124 20.66 12.28 -11.84
N THR A 125 20.75 13.61 -12.01
CA THR A 125 21.49 14.47 -11.06
C THR A 125 20.66 14.74 -9.81
N LYS A 126 21.32 15.22 -8.74
CA LYS A 126 20.66 15.62 -7.50
C LYS A 126 19.48 16.57 -7.76
N GLU A 127 19.70 17.61 -8.56
CA GLU A 127 18.69 18.61 -8.89
C GLU A 127 17.51 18.03 -9.64
N SER A 128 17.77 17.09 -10.56
CA SER A 128 16.72 16.41 -11.32
C SER A 128 15.87 15.51 -10.43
N VAL A 129 16.48 14.79 -9.48
CA VAL A 129 15.76 13.99 -8.49
C VAL A 129 14.92 14.86 -7.57
N GLU A 130 15.51 15.95 -7.03
CA GLU A 130 14.80 16.92 -6.19
C GLU A 130 13.59 17.54 -6.91
N LYS A 131 13.79 17.88 -8.21
CA LYS A 131 12.70 18.38 -9.07
C LYS A 131 11.62 17.34 -9.27
N ALA A 132 11.98 16.07 -9.55
CA ALA A 132 11.00 15.00 -9.74
C ALA A 132 10.12 14.79 -8.50
N PHE A 133 10.72 14.83 -7.30
CA PHE A 133 9.95 14.77 -6.04
C PHE A 133 9.04 15.98 -5.86
N ALA A 134 9.51 17.18 -6.21
CA ALA A 134 8.69 18.40 -6.14
C ALA A 134 7.52 18.36 -7.14
N ASP A 135 7.76 17.88 -8.36
CA ASP A 135 6.74 17.71 -9.39
C ASP A 135 5.67 16.68 -8.99
N ILE A 136 6.09 15.56 -8.36
CA ILE A 136 5.15 14.57 -7.81
C ILE A 136 4.35 15.19 -6.67
N ALA A 137 4.99 15.83 -5.69
CA ALA A 137 4.31 16.45 -4.56
C ALA A 137 3.28 17.51 -4.97
N ALA A 138 3.54 18.23 -6.07
CA ALA A 138 2.62 19.24 -6.61
C ALA A 138 1.39 18.64 -7.30
N ARG A 139 1.48 17.40 -7.80
CA ARG A 139 0.42 16.75 -8.59
C ARG A 139 -0.34 15.67 -7.83
N ALA A 140 0.36 14.94 -6.97
CA ALA A 140 -0.21 13.82 -6.23
C ALA A 140 -1.24 14.31 -5.21
N ARG A 141 -2.40 13.67 -5.21
CA ARG A 141 -3.52 13.93 -4.30
C ARG A 141 -3.35 13.13 -3.01
N PRO A 142 -4.10 13.46 -1.96
CA PRO A 142 -4.18 12.61 -0.78
C PRO A 142 -4.56 11.16 -1.14
N ASN A 143 -3.85 10.20 -0.56
CA ASN A 143 -3.96 8.76 -0.79
C ASN A 143 -3.48 8.25 -2.16
N ASP A 144 -3.01 9.10 -3.08
CA ASP A 144 -2.31 8.61 -4.26
C ASP A 144 -1.06 7.81 -3.84
N GLU A 145 -0.66 6.87 -4.68
CA GLU A 145 0.54 6.06 -4.45
C GLU A 145 1.75 6.66 -5.14
N VAL A 146 2.88 6.66 -4.44
CA VAL A 146 4.15 7.09 -5.00
C VAL A 146 5.13 5.92 -4.89
N PHE A 147 5.56 5.39 -6.02
CA PHE A 147 6.54 4.33 -6.12
C PHE A 147 7.88 4.92 -6.56
N VAL A 148 8.90 4.83 -5.70
CA VAL A 148 10.26 5.28 -5.97
C VAL A 148 11.19 4.07 -6.01
N LEU A 149 11.92 3.92 -7.10
CA LEU A 149 12.91 2.84 -7.26
C LEU A 149 14.28 3.44 -7.60
N LEU A 150 15.26 3.14 -6.77
CA LEU A 150 16.67 3.46 -6.99
C LEU A 150 17.42 2.20 -7.40
N ILE A 151 18.07 2.24 -8.57
CA ILE A 151 18.90 1.17 -9.13
C ILE A 151 20.30 1.72 -9.35
N GLY A 152 21.30 1.16 -8.70
CA GLY A 152 22.66 1.67 -8.82
C GLY A 152 23.57 1.23 -7.69
N HIS A 153 24.65 1.93 -7.54
CA HIS A 153 25.58 1.77 -6.44
C HIS A 153 25.27 2.72 -5.29
N GLY A 154 25.61 2.32 -4.09
CA GLY A 154 25.53 3.14 -2.90
C GLY A 154 26.86 3.15 -2.16
N SER A 155 27.05 4.18 -1.36
CA SER A 155 28.23 4.37 -0.54
C SER A 155 27.86 4.52 0.94
N PHE A 156 28.83 4.25 1.81
CA PHE A 156 28.72 4.45 3.26
C PHE A 156 30.06 4.90 3.82
N ASP A 157 30.09 6.07 4.44
CA ASP A 157 31.30 6.69 5.00
C ASP A 157 31.60 6.27 6.44
N GLY A 158 30.83 5.34 7.01
CA GLY A 158 30.87 4.93 8.42
C GLY A 158 29.78 5.58 9.27
N ARG A 159 29.03 6.56 8.73
CA ARG A 159 27.96 7.29 9.42
C ARG A 159 26.70 7.42 8.57
N VAL A 160 26.85 7.76 7.30
CA VAL A 160 25.74 8.07 6.39
C VAL A 160 25.84 7.23 5.15
N SER A 161 24.71 6.61 4.76
CA SER A 161 24.55 5.98 3.47
C SER A 161 24.09 6.99 2.43
N ALA A 162 24.61 6.86 1.20
CA ALA A 162 24.25 7.69 0.06
C ALA A 162 24.00 6.82 -1.17
N PHE A 163 23.16 7.31 -2.07
CA PHE A 163 22.94 6.76 -3.41
C PHE A 163 23.77 7.55 -4.41
N ASN A 164 24.55 6.85 -5.20
CA ASN A 164 25.57 7.47 -6.06
C ASN A 164 24.95 7.98 -7.35
N LEU A 165 25.05 9.29 -7.58
CA LEU A 165 24.49 10.00 -8.73
C LEU A 165 25.55 10.67 -9.59
N PRO A 166 25.27 10.97 -10.86
CA PRO A 166 26.12 11.84 -11.66
C PRO A 166 26.23 13.24 -11.03
N GLY A 167 27.36 13.54 -10.42
CA GLY A 167 27.61 14.76 -9.63
C GLY A 167 27.51 14.47 -8.13
N PRO A 168 26.93 15.38 -7.32
CA PRO A 168 26.75 15.16 -5.89
C PRO A 168 25.75 14.03 -5.61
N ASP A 169 26.11 13.13 -4.70
CA ASP A 169 25.25 12.04 -4.22
C ASP A 169 24.08 12.59 -3.37
N LEU A 170 23.03 11.79 -3.27
CA LEU A 170 21.93 12.02 -2.33
C LEU A 170 22.02 11.04 -1.16
N THR A 171 22.12 11.61 0.05
CA THR A 171 22.17 10.86 1.30
C THR A 171 20.78 10.38 1.73
N ALA A 172 20.75 9.43 2.68
CA ALA A 172 19.50 9.01 3.33
C ALA A 172 18.75 10.21 3.96
N THR A 173 19.50 11.20 4.51
CA THR A 173 18.91 12.42 5.08
C THR A 173 18.28 13.32 4.01
N ASP A 174 18.94 13.45 2.85
CA ASP A 174 18.38 14.22 1.72
C ASP A 174 17.06 13.60 1.26
N TYR A 175 17.03 12.26 1.07
CA TYR A 175 15.78 11.56 0.70
C TYR A 175 14.71 11.67 1.77
N ALA A 176 15.05 11.68 3.06
CA ALA A 176 14.09 11.93 4.13
C ALA A 176 13.41 13.30 3.98
N ALA A 177 14.19 14.34 3.64
CA ALA A 177 13.66 15.67 3.38
C ALA A 177 12.78 15.74 2.12
N LEU A 178 13.11 14.95 1.08
CA LEU A 178 12.27 14.83 -0.12
C LEU A 178 10.95 14.15 0.18
N LEU A 179 10.97 13.03 0.91
CA LEU A 179 9.79 12.30 1.33
C LEU A 179 8.90 13.10 2.29
N ALA A 180 9.46 14.04 3.05
CA ALA A 180 8.67 14.91 3.91
C ALA A 180 7.68 15.80 3.14
N LYS A 181 7.85 15.97 1.82
CA LYS A 181 6.91 16.67 0.94
C LYS A 181 5.68 15.84 0.58
N LEU A 182 5.72 14.53 0.83
CA LEU A 182 4.68 13.55 0.50
C LEU A 182 3.97 13.10 1.80
N GLN A 183 3.19 14.00 2.42
CA GLN A 183 2.62 13.78 3.76
C GLN A 183 1.32 12.96 3.76
N THR A 184 0.58 12.99 2.66
CA THR A 184 -0.75 12.38 2.56
C THR A 184 -0.82 11.24 1.53
N GLN A 185 0.28 10.98 0.85
CA GLN A 185 0.43 9.90 -0.12
C GLN A 185 0.88 8.63 0.58
N ARG A 186 0.62 7.49 -0.06
CA ARG A 186 1.20 6.19 0.32
C ARG A 186 2.47 5.99 -0.50
N VAL A 187 3.58 5.77 0.15
CA VAL A 187 4.89 5.73 -0.52
C VAL A 187 5.52 4.34 -0.40
N ALA A 188 5.90 3.75 -1.54
CA ALA A 188 6.88 2.68 -1.62
C ALA A 188 8.22 3.26 -2.08
N PHE A 189 9.23 3.23 -1.22
CA PHE A 189 10.59 3.65 -1.53
C PHE A 189 11.51 2.43 -1.50
N VAL A 190 12.03 2.07 -2.66
CA VAL A 190 12.87 0.87 -2.85
C VAL A 190 14.25 1.31 -3.27
N ASN A 191 15.25 1.07 -2.42
CA ASN A 191 16.66 1.30 -2.71
C ASN A 191 17.38 -0.04 -2.88
N THR A 192 17.70 -0.37 -4.12
CA THR A 192 18.32 -1.65 -4.46
C THR A 192 19.85 -1.63 -4.45
N ALA A 193 20.46 -0.49 -4.11
CA ALA A 193 21.90 -0.30 -4.12
C ALA A 193 22.60 -1.04 -2.95
N SER A 194 23.91 -1.26 -3.10
CA SER A 194 24.79 -1.60 -1.97
C SER A 194 24.73 -0.52 -0.89
N ALA A 195 25.08 -0.86 0.34
CA ALA A 195 25.08 0.07 1.48
C ALA A 195 23.74 0.80 1.73
N SER A 196 22.63 0.32 1.15
CA SER A 196 21.31 0.96 1.25
C SER A 196 20.66 0.88 2.65
N GLY A 197 21.13 -0.01 3.51
CA GLY A 197 20.51 -0.26 4.82
C GLY A 197 20.38 0.95 5.74
N GLY A 198 21.26 1.95 5.59
CA GLY A 198 21.14 3.22 6.33
C GLY A 198 19.91 4.05 5.95
N PHE A 199 19.29 3.79 4.81
CA PHE A 199 18.05 4.45 4.40
C PHE A 199 16.84 3.97 5.20
N LEU A 200 16.84 2.73 5.68
CA LEU A 200 15.68 2.14 6.35
C LEU A 200 15.21 3.00 7.53
N ALA A 201 16.06 3.19 8.53
CA ALA A 201 15.73 3.97 9.72
C ALA A 201 15.53 5.48 9.43
N ALA A 202 16.24 6.02 8.42
CA ALA A 202 16.15 7.45 8.09
C ALA A 202 14.83 7.81 7.41
N LEU A 203 14.21 6.88 6.66
CA LEU A 203 13.04 7.15 5.82
C LEU A 203 11.73 6.61 6.40
N THR A 204 11.80 5.67 7.36
CA THR A 204 10.62 5.08 8.01
C THR A 204 9.71 6.17 8.57
N GLY A 205 8.41 6.00 8.37
CA GLY A 205 7.39 6.94 8.85
C GLY A 205 5.98 6.53 8.41
N PRO A 206 4.95 7.21 8.92
CA PRO A 206 3.56 6.90 8.58
C PRO A 206 3.30 6.95 7.05
N GLY A 207 2.57 5.96 6.54
CA GLY A 207 2.23 5.88 5.12
C GLY A 207 3.38 5.50 4.20
N ARG A 208 4.53 5.05 4.76
CA ARG A 208 5.73 4.72 4.00
C ARG A 208 6.09 3.25 4.15
N THR A 209 6.42 2.63 3.04
CA THR A 209 7.09 1.33 2.96
C THR A 209 8.49 1.57 2.43
N ILE A 210 9.50 1.25 3.21
CA ILE A 210 10.90 1.40 2.83
C ILE A 210 11.49 0.01 2.63
N VAL A 211 12.04 -0.23 1.44
CA VAL A 211 12.74 -1.46 1.08
C VAL A 211 14.19 -1.14 0.76
N THR A 212 15.12 -1.91 1.31
CA THR A 212 16.55 -1.80 1.04
C THR A 212 17.13 -3.16 0.67
N ALA A 213 18.08 -3.21 -0.26
CA ALA A 213 18.74 -4.43 -0.65
C ALA A 213 19.72 -4.94 0.42
N THR A 214 20.14 -4.07 1.34
CA THR A 214 21.04 -4.40 2.44
C THR A 214 20.44 -4.02 3.77
N LYS A 215 20.81 -4.71 4.84
CA LYS A 215 20.34 -4.45 6.21
C LYS A 215 21.07 -3.28 6.85
N THR A 216 22.32 -3.08 6.48
CA THR A 216 23.18 -2.01 7.03
C THR A 216 23.97 -1.30 5.95
N GLY A 217 24.47 -0.09 6.23
CA GLY A 217 25.40 0.60 5.35
C GLY A 217 26.76 -0.11 5.21
N GLY A 218 27.08 -1.06 6.10
CA GLY A 218 28.30 -1.85 6.05
C GLY A 218 28.30 -2.95 4.99
N GLU A 219 27.15 -3.35 4.45
CA GLU A 219 27.02 -4.31 3.36
C GLU A 219 27.26 -3.61 2.03
N ARG A 220 28.52 -3.60 1.57
CA ARG A 220 29.02 -2.79 0.45
C ARG A 220 29.21 -3.56 -0.84
N ASN A 221 29.02 -4.88 -0.84
CA ASN A 221 29.12 -5.69 -2.04
C ASN A 221 28.00 -5.35 -3.02
N GLU A 222 28.26 -5.57 -4.30
CA GLU A 222 27.23 -5.47 -5.33
C GLU A 222 26.05 -6.38 -4.97
N THR A 223 24.84 -5.87 -5.11
CA THR A 223 23.60 -6.56 -4.73
C THR A 223 23.02 -7.33 -5.91
N ARG A 224 22.47 -8.50 -5.63
CA ARG A 224 21.68 -9.32 -6.57
C ARG A 224 20.18 -8.99 -6.50
N PHE A 225 19.78 -8.30 -5.43
CA PHE A 225 18.40 -7.96 -5.14
C PHE A 225 17.69 -7.25 -6.28
N PRO A 226 18.28 -6.24 -6.99
CA PRO A 226 17.57 -5.53 -8.05
C PRO A 226 17.08 -6.45 -9.17
N SER A 227 17.89 -7.45 -9.59
CA SER A 227 17.47 -8.35 -10.66
C SER A 227 16.22 -9.14 -10.30
N TYR A 228 16.15 -9.68 -9.10
CA TYR A 228 14.99 -10.47 -8.64
C TYR A 228 13.78 -9.61 -8.26
N PHE A 229 14.02 -8.40 -7.74
CA PHE A 229 12.92 -7.47 -7.47
C PHE A 229 12.22 -7.02 -8.76
N VAL A 230 12.98 -6.80 -9.82
CA VAL A 230 12.44 -6.46 -11.15
C VAL A 230 11.76 -7.67 -11.79
N GLU A 231 12.39 -8.86 -11.72
CA GLU A 231 11.82 -10.13 -12.20
C GLU A 231 10.43 -10.40 -11.60
N ALA A 232 10.20 -10.02 -10.35
CA ALA A 232 8.89 -10.16 -9.70
C ALA A 232 7.75 -9.51 -10.48
N PHE A 233 8.03 -8.43 -11.21
CA PHE A 233 7.05 -7.70 -12.01
C PHE A 233 7.03 -8.11 -13.49
N GLU A 234 7.86 -9.03 -13.97
CA GLU A 234 7.89 -9.40 -15.39
C GLU A 234 6.71 -10.31 -15.79
N ASP A 235 6.40 -11.33 -15.01
CA ASP A 235 5.44 -12.39 -15.36
C ASP A 235 4.49 -12.81 -14.22
N ASN A 236 4.33 -11.97 -13.19
CA ASN A 236 3.59 -12.28 -11.96
C ASN A 236 4.14 -13.49 -11.18
N ALA A 237 5.42 -13.83 -11.37
CA ALA A 237 6.04 -14.97 -10.67
C ALA A 237 6.03 -14.82 -9.14
N ALA A 238 5.89 -13.59 -8.66
CA ALA A 238 5.82 -13.24 -7.25
C ALA A 238 4.38 -13.22 -6.67
N ASP A 239 3.35 -13.33 -7.51
CA ASP A 239 1.93 -13.33 -7.07
C ASP A 239 1.64 -14.60 -6.23
N SER A 240 1.90 -14.50 -4.94
CA SER A 240 1.83 -15.63 -4.00
C SER A 240 0.40 -15.93 -3.56
N ASP A 241 -0.45 -14.92 -3.46
CA ASP A 241 -1.86 -15.03 -3.09
C ASP A 241 -2.79 -15.25 -4.30
N ARG A 242 -2.24 -15.24 -5.52
CA ARG A 242 -2.92 -15.49 -6.80
C ARG A 242 -4.08 -14.54 -7.07
N ASN A 243 -3.91 -13.29 -6.68
CA ASN A 243 -4.88 -12.23 -6.96
C ASN A 243 -4.68 -11.58 -8.34
N GLY A 244 -3.68 -12.02 -9.12
CA GLY A 244 -3.33 -11.51 -10.44
C GLY A 244 -2.47 -10.26 -10.40
N ARG A 245 -1.94 -9.87 -9.24
CA ARG A 245 -1.16 -8.66 -9.00
C ARG A 245 0.08 -8.98 -8.18
N VAL A 246 1.10 -8.16 -8.30
CA VAL A 246 2.29 -8.26 -7.45
C VAL A 246 2.38 -7.00 -6.58
N SER A 247 2.22 -7.18 -5.27
CA SER A 247 2.42 -6.13 -4.29
C SER A 247 3.92 -5.89 -4.02
N VAL A 248 4.24 -4.75 -3.45
CA VAL A 248 5.62 -4.45 -3.01
C VAL A 248 6.12 -5.47 -2.00
N PHE A 249 5.24 -5.98 -1.13
CA PHE A 249 5.59 -7.03 -0.17
C PHE A 249 5.94 -8.35 -0.85
N GLU A 250 5.17 -8.77 -1.83
CA GLU A 250 5.42 -10.01 -2.57
C GLU A 250 6.69 -9.91 -3.41
N ALA A 251 6.91 -8.78 -4.09
CA ALA A 251 8.14 -8.53 -4.83
C ALA A 251 9.37 -8.56 -3.90
N PHE A 252 9.26 -7.98 -2.70
CA PHE A 252 10.31 -8.03 -1.68
C PHE A 252 10.61 -9.46 -1.21
N GLU A 253 9.59 -10.23 -0.83
CA GLU A 253 9.77 -11.60 -0.35
C GLU A 253 10.29 -12.54 -1.44
N TYR A 254 9.81 -12.38 -2.67
CA TYR A 254 10.32 -13.08 -3.83
C TYR A 254 11.81 -12.81 -4.04
N ALA A 255 12.18 -11.53 -4.10
CA ALA A 255 13.57 -11.13 -4.33
C ALA A 255 14.48 -11.61 -3.19
N ARG A 256 14.09 -11.41 -1.94
CA ARG A 256 14.84 -11.85 -0.75
C ARG A 256 15.11 -13.35 -0.77
N THR A 257 14.08 -14.14 -1.10
CA THR A 257 14.18 -15.60 -1.19
C THR A 257 15.09 -16.05 -2.33
N LYS A 258 14.95 -15.42 -3.50
CA LYS A 258 15.80 -15.73 -4.68
C LYS A 258 17.26 -15.37 -4.44
N VAL A 259 17.53 -14.23 -3.79
CA VAL A 259 18.87 -13.83 -3.39
C VAL A 259 19.51 -14.91 -2.50
N ALA A 260 18.86 -15.26 -1.39
CA ALA A 260 19.38 -16.29 -0.48
C ALA A 260 19.67 -17.60 -1.21
N LYS A 261 18.75 -18.05 -2.06
CA LYS A 261 18.88 -19.26 -2.88
C LYS A 261 20.04 -19.18 -3.88
N SER A 262 20.27 -18.01 -4.48
CA SER A 262 21.36 -17.82 -5.43
C SER A 262 22.75 -17.93 -4.77
N TYR A 263 22.89 -17.45 -3.52
CA TYR A 263 24.12 -17.61 -2.75
C TYR A 263 24.34 -19.07 -2.33
N GLU A 264 23.29 -19.74 -1.84
CA GLU A 264 23.31 -21.15 -1.47
C GLU A 264 23.74 -22.05 -2.65
N GLN A 265 23.14 -21.86 -3.83
CA GLN A 265 23.44 -22.63 -5.05
C GLN A 265 24.87 -22.46 -5.52
N GLN A 266 25.51 -21.33 -5.22
CA GLN A 266 26.92 -21.06 -5.58
C GLN A 266 27.87 -21.41 -4.43
N GLY A 267 27.38 -21.91 -3.30
CA GLY A 267 28.22 -22.22 -2.13
C GLY A 267 28.86 -20.96 -1.51
N LEU A 268 28.22 -19.79 -1.69
CA LEU A 268 28.71 -18.51 -1.17
C LEU A 268 28.05 -18.16 0.15
N ILE A 269 28.78 -17.42 0.98
CA ILE A 269 28.23 -16.82 2.19
C ILE A 269 27.35 -15.63 1.77
N LEU A 270 26.11 -15.58 2.29
CA LEU A 270 25.20 -14.47 2.04
C LEU A 270 25.77 -13.17 2.63
N THR A 271 25.97 -12.16 1.79
CA THR A 271 26.56 -10.87 2.14
C THR A 271 25.63 -9.69 1.90
N GLU A 272 24.41 -9.94 1.44
CA GLU A 272 23.35 -8.95 1.31
C GLU A 272 22.08 -9.44 2.01
N HIS A 273 21.49 -8.60 2.84
CA HIS A 273 20.32 -8.92 3.64
C HIS A 273 19.25 -7.85 3.40
N ALA A 274 18.40 -8.10 2.42
CA ALA A 274 17.32 -7.17 2.12
C ALA A 274 16.40 -6.98 3.33
N ALA A 275 15.98 -5.75 3.55
CA ALA A 275 15.11 -5.37 4.65
C ALA A 275 13.91 -4.53 4.17
N LEU A 276 12.78 -4.68 4.89
CA LEU A 276 11.56 -3.92 4.67
C LEU A 276 11.08 -3.38 6.01
N ASP A 277 10.71 -2.10 6.02
CA ASP A 277 10.03 -1.46 7.14
C ASP A 277 8.87 -0.59 6.63
N ASP A 278 7.68 -0.87 7.12
CA ASP A 278 6.47 -0.09 6.86
C ASP A 278 5.76 0.32 8.16
N GLY A 279 6.43 0.11 9.30
CA GLY A 279 5.87 0.30 10.64
C GLY A 279 4.71 -0.64 10.97
N ASN A 280 4.37 -1.61 10.09
CA ASN A 280 3.22 -2.49 10.22
C ASN A 280 3.46 -3.91 9.69
N GLN A 281 4.67 -4.42 9.85
CA GLN A 281 5.03 -5.82 9.52
C GLN A 281 4.74 -6.22 8.05
N GLY A 282 4.94 -5.31 7.10
CA GLY A 282 4.71 -5.55 5.67
C GLY A 282 3.25 -5.41 5.21
N LYS A 283 2.32 -5.06 6.12
CA LYS A 283 0.90 -4.94 5.77
C LYS A 283 0.62 -3.77 4.84
N LEU A 284 1.31 -2.63 5.01
CA LEU A 284 1.21 -1.53 4.06
C LEU A 284 1.82 -1.92 2.72
N ALA A 285 3.01 -2.54 2.74
CA ALA A 285 3.67 -3.03 1.54
C ALA A 285 2.79 -4.00 0.71
N ALA A 286 1.98 -4.82 1.38
CA ALA A 286 1.05 -5.75 0.75
C ALA A 286 -0.18 -5.06 0.10
N THR A 287 -0.36 -3.76 0.30
CA THR A 287 -1.44 -2.97 -0.32
C THR A 287 -0.92 -1.97 -1.36
N LEU A 288 0.37 -1.93 -1.62
CA LEU A 288 1.00 -1.06 -2.61
C LEU A 288 1.34 -1.85 -3.87
N PHE A 289 0.90 -1.36 -5.02
CA PHE A 289 1.06 -2.04 -6.31
C PHE A 289 1.60 -1.08 -7.36
N LEU A 290 2.28 -1.62 -8.37
CA LEU A 290 2.74 -0.86 -9.52
C LEU A 290 1.61 -0.73 -10.56
N GLU A 291 0.45 -0.23 -10.12
CA GLU A 291 -0.78 -0.15 -10.90
C GLU A 291 -1.57 1.11 -10.57
N SER A 292 -2.44 1.54 -11.48
CA SER A 292 -3.39 2.62 -11.27
C SER A 292 -4.82 2.07 -11.10
N ASP A 293 -5.50 2.44 -10.03
CA ASP A 293 -6.91 2.08 -9.83
C ASP A 293 -7.80 2.58 -10.97
N ARG A 294 -7.48 3.74 -11.53
CA ARG A 294 -8.17 4.28 -12.71
C ARG A 294 -8.05 3.35 -13.91
N SER A 295 -6.88 2.76 -14.14
CA SER A 295 -6.65 1.84 -15.25
C SER A 295 -7.33 0.51 -15.02
N ARG A 296 -7.33 0.02 -13.78
CA ARG A 296 -8.11 -1.18 -13.39
C ARG A 296 -9.61 -0.96 -13.65
N ALA A 297 -10.13 0.19 -13.28
CA ALA A 297 -11.53 0.54 -13.55
C ALA A 297 -11.81 0.63 -15.05
N ALA A 298 -10.91 1.26 -15.82
CA ALA A 298 -11.02 1.33 -17.27
C ALA A 298 -10.98 -0.05 -17.94
N ALA A 299 -10.05 -0.93 -17.52
CA ALA A 299 -9.96 -2.30 -17.99
C ALA A 299 -11.24 -3.10 -17.68
N ALA A 300 -11.82 -2.93 -16.48
CA ALA A 300 -13.11 -3.53 -16.15
C ALA A 300 -14.23 -3.05 -17.05
N ALA A 301 -14.24 -1.76 -17.38
CA ALA A 301 -15.27 -1.16 -18.26
C ALA A 301 -15.25 -1.73 -19.69
N THR A 302 -14.11 -2.27 -20.15
CA THR A 302 -14.00 -2.91 -21.48
C THR A 302 -14.58 -4.32 -21.51
N ILE A 303 -14.89 -4.93 -20.37
CA ILE A 303 -15.50 -6.27 -20.31
C ILE A 303 -16.92 -6.19 -20.86
N ALA A 304 -17.18 -6.88 -21.97
CA ALA A 304 -18.45 -6.82 -22.68
C ALA A 304 -19.62 -7.43 -21.86
N ASP A 305 -19.35 -8.48 -21.08
CA ASP A 305 -20.33 -9.13 -20.22
C ASP A 305 -20.58 -8.32 -18.93
N PRO A 306 -21.80 -7.77 -18.74
CA PRO A 306 -22.11 -6.98 -17.55
C PRO A 306 -22.05 -7.78 -16.25
N ALA A 307 -22.38 -9.08 -16.28
CA ALA A 307 -22.37 -9.94 -15.11
C ALA A 307 -20.91 -10.24 -14.68
N LEU A 308 -20.04 -10.54 -15.64
CA LEU A 308 -18.61 -10.73 -15.38
C LEU A 308 -17.97 -9.45 -14.86
N ARG A 309 -18.30 -8.30 -15.47
CA ARG A 309 -17.82 -6.98 -14.99
C ARG A 309 -18.20 -6.73 -13.54
N ALA A 310 -19.47 -6.90 -13.19
CA ALA A 310 -19.96 -6.71 -11.84
C ALA A 310 -19.27 -7.64 -10.82
N LEU A 311 -18.98 -8.88 -11.19
CA LEU A 311 -18.26 -9.81 -10.33
C LEU A 311 -16.81 -9.39 -10.10
N ILE A 312 -16.10 -8.94 -11.14
CA ILE A 312 -14.73 -8.45 -11.05
C ILE A 312 -14.67 -7.18 -10.18
N GLU A 313 -15.63 -6.25 -10.30
CA GLU A 313 -15.72 -5.08 -9.43
C GLU A 313 -15.96 -5.47 -7.96
N GLN A 314 -16.83 -6.46 -7.70
CA GLN A 314 -17.07 -6.97 -6.35
C GLN A 314 -15.84 -7.69 -5.78
N GLN A 315 -15.14 -8.48 -6.59
CA GLN A 315 -13.88 -9.14 -6.18
C GLN A 315 -12.87 -8.09 -5.73
N ARG A 316 -12.64 -7.05 -6.53
CA ARG A 316 -11.71 -5.94 -6.21
C ARG A 316 -12.07 -5.22 -4.93
N ALA A 317 -13.37 -4.91 -4.75
CA ALA A 317 -13.83 -4.27 -3.53
C ALA A 317 -13.57 -5.13 -2.27
N LEU A 318 -13.64 -6.46 -2.39
CA LEU A 318 -13.31 -7.39 -1.30
C LEU A 318 -11.79 -7.43 -1.04
N GLU A 319 -10.97 -7.45 -2.08
CA GLU A 319 -9.50 -7.38 -1.97
C GLU A 319 -9.07 -6.09 -1.26
N ASP A 320 -9.64 -4.95 -1.63
CA ASP A 320 -9.37 -3.66 -0.98
C ASP A 320 -9.82 -3.67 0.49
N GLN A 321 -10.98 -4.26 0.82
CA GLN A 321 -11.45 -4.40 2.20
C GLN A 321 -10.52 -5.30 3.03
N ILE A 322 -10.04 -6.40 2.47
CA ILE A 322 -9.06 -7.30 3.10
C ILE A 322 -7.76 -6.52 3.39
N GLY A 323 -7.25 -5.76 2.42
CA GLY A 323 -6.09 -4.89 2.61
C GLY A 323 -6.28 -3.89 3.75
N GLN A 324 -7.40 -3.18 3.78
CA GLN A 324 -7.74 -2.24 4.84
C GLN A 324 -7.91 -2.91 6.21
N LEU A 325 -8.47 -4.11 6.26
CA LEU A 325 -8.60 -4.88 7.50
C LEU A 325 -7.23 -5.31 8.03
N LYS A 326 -6.33 -5.79 7.16
CA LYS A 326 -4.94 -6.12 7.51
C LYS A 326 -4.22 -4.92 8.16
N LEU A 327 -4.39 -3.71 7.61
CA LEU A 327 -3.77 -2.50 8.15
C LEU A 327 -4.26 -2.16 9.56
N ARG A 328 -5.53 -2.49 9.88
CA ARG A 328 -6.16 -2.19 11.18
C ARG A 328 -5.97 -3.28 12.23
N GLN A 329 -5.37 -4.43 11.91
CA GLN A 329 -5.24 -5.57 12.81
C GLN A 329 -4.67 -5.20 14.19
N THR A 330 -3.64 -4.35 14.24
CA THR A 330 -2.94 -4.01 15.48
C THR A 330 -3.82 -3.25 16.49
N GLY A 331 -4.88 -2.58 16.03
CA GLY A 331 -5.83 -1.83 16.87
C GLY A 331 -7.18 -2.52 17.09
N MET A 332 -7.34 -3.77 16.65
CA MET A 332 -8.59 -4.52 16.74
C MET A 332 -8.52 -5.65 17.74
N ASP A 333 -9.67 -6.04 18.29
CA ASP A 333 -9.83 -7.30 19.00
C ASP A 333 -9.54 -8.49 18.06
N ALA A 334 -8.76 -9.47 18.53
CA ALA A 334 -8.31 -10.60 17.71
C ALA A 334 -9.50 -11.42 17.14
N THR A 335 -10.52 -11.66 17.97
CA THR A 335 -11.70 -12.43 17.55
C THR A 335 -12.51 -11.68 16.49
N GLN A 336 -12.67 -10.38 16.66
CA GLN A 336 -13.35 -9.54 15.66
C GLN A 336 -12.58 -9.48 14.35
N TYR A 337 -11.24 -9.39 14.41
CA TYR A 337 -10.39 -9.42 13.23
C TYR A 337 -10.54 -10.74 12.47
N GLU A 338 -10.43 -11.87 13.16
CA GLU A 338 -10.56 -13.21 12.57
C GLU A 338 -11.93 -13.41 11.91
N GLN A 339 -13.02 -13.06 12.59
CA GLN A 339 -14.37 -13.17 12.05
C GLN A 339 -14.58 -12.31 10.79
N GLN A 340 -14.09 -11.07 10.81
CA GLN A 340 -14.19 -10.19 9.63
C GLN A 340 -13.33 -10.69 8.48
N MET A 341 -12.11 -11.17 8.77
CA MET A 341 -11.20 -11.72 7.77
C MET A 341 -11.78 -12.98 7.14
N GLU A 342 -12.27 -13.93 7.94
CA GLU A 342 -12.90 -15.14 7.45
C GLU A 342 -14.07 -14.82 6.51
N LYS A 343 -14.96 -13.92 6.91
CA LYS A 343 -16.09 -13.51 6.08
C LYS A 343 -15.62 -12.95 4.72
N LEU A 344 -14.65 -12.02 4.73
CA LEU A 344 -14.14 -11.42 3.49
C LEU A 344 -13.48 -12.44 2.58
N LEU A 345 -12.70 -13.38 3.15
CA LEU A 345 -12.04 -14.44 2.38
C LEU A 345 -13.04 -15.43 1.77
N VAL A 346 -14.10 -15.80 2.50
CA VAL A 346 -15.18 -16.64 1.97
C VAL A 346 -15.91 -15.93 0.83
N ASP A 347 -16.27 -14.65 1.02
CA ASP A 347 -16.94 -13.85 0.00
C ASP A 347 -16.05 -13.71 -1.25
N LEU A 348 -14.74 -13.48 -1.09
CA LEU A 348 -13.76 -13.41 -2.17
C LEU A 348 -13.67 -14.72 -2.94
N ALA A 349 -13.58 -15.87 -2.24
CA ALA A 349 -13.53 -17.19 -2.85
C ALA A 349 -14.78 -17.49 -3.69
N VAL A 350 -15.97 -17.12 -3.21
CA VAL A 350 -17.24 -17.26 -3.94
C VAL A 350 -17.23 -16.42 -5.23
N LYS A 351 -16.76 -15.16 -5.17
CA LYS A 351 -16.70 -14.30 -6.36
C LYS A 351 -15.67 -14.81 -7.37
N THR A 352 -14.48 -15.19 -6.91
CA THR A 352 -13.42 -15.77 -7.75
C THR A 352 -13.91 -17.02 -8.49
N ARG A 353 -14.65 -17.91 -7.80
CA ARG A 353 -15.26 -19.08 -8.43
C ARG A 353 -16.29 -18.70 -9.50
N ALA A 354 -17.19 -17.76 -9.20
CA ALA A 354 -18.21 -17.31 -10.14
C ALA A 354 -17.60 -16.68 -11.41
N ILE A 355 -16.49 -15.93 -11.27
CA ILE A 355 -15.73 -15.37 -12.39
C ILE A 355 -15.20 -16.51 -13.28
N ARG A 356 -14.52 -17.51 -12.70
CA ARG A 356 -13.98 -18.65 -13.45
C ARG A 356 -15.08 -19.45 -14.19
N GLU A 357 -16.24 -19.60 -13.56
CA GLU A 357 -17.39 -20.30 -14.18
C GLU A 357 -17.95 -19.53 -15.40
N LEU A 358 -17.91 -18.19 -15.39
CA LEU A 358 -18.31 -17.37 -16.54
C LEU A 358 -17.23 -17.33 -17.63
N GLU A 359 -15.95 -17.27 -17.27
CA GLU A 359 -14.84 -17.32 -18.22
C GLU A 359 -14.71 -18.67 -18.90
N GLY A 360 -14.93 -19.78 -18.16
CA GLY A 360 -14.89 -21.14 -18.69
C GLY A 360 -16.08 -21.53 -19.58
N LYS A 361 -17.11 -20.66 -19.69
CA LYS A 361 -18.26 -20.83 -20.60
C LYS A 361 -18.08 -20.16 -21.95
N LYS A 362 -16.99 -19.46 -22.17
CA LYS A 362 -16.59 -18.85 -23.44
C LYS A 362 -15.63 -19.77 -24.19
#